data_d569634f004a4e4d4dbcdbff4af9cabe
#
_entry.id   d569634f004a4e4d4dbcdbff4af9cabe
#
_cell.length_a   1.000
_cell.length_b   1.000
_cell.length_c   1.000
_cell.angle_alpha   90.00
_cell.angle_beta   90.00
_cell.angle_gamma   90.00
#
_symmetry.space_group_name_H-M   'P 1'
#
loop_
_entity.id
_entity.type
_entity.pdbx_description
1 polymer ?
#
loop_
_entity_poly.entity_id
_entity_poly.type
_entity_poly.pdbx_seq_one_letter_code
_entity_poly.pdbx_strand_id
1 'polypeptide(L)'
;KDSQAAIMGRLVETLLMEPDEFDKRFYMSACATSPTGNMVTFVENLYRETIDATDEFGNVTKTFEEISKAAFADCGYSGKGNGSYENIIKKFIGSDAEIYYNEIRKVRANNLTVVTSQDVTHAENIVSELRNNFATKDIVNLVNSSRYSVYDQLQVEGYEVDGHLFKSMMDKVIADHQEKTIQPYDLKCTWSVENFYEEYYLYRRAYIQAYLYYYATKHLTLDENSELYGYTV
;
A
#
# COMPACT_ATOMS: atom_id res chain seq x y z
N LYS A 1 -5.65 10.36 0.31
CA LYS A 1 -4.25 10.15 -0.11
C LYS A 1 -3.57 9.33 0.97
N ASP A 2 -3.05 8.16 0.62
CA ASP A 2 -2.33 7.33 1.59
C ASP A 2 -1.07 8.05 2.09
N SER A 3 -0.76 7.87 3.37
CA SER A 3 0.49 8.37 3.91
C SER A 3 1.67 7.55 3.35
N GLN A 4 2.87 8.14 3.32
CA GLN A 4 4.09 7.44 2.88
C GLN A 4 4.31 6.14 3.70
N ALA A 5 3.98 6.17 4.99
CA ALA A 5 4.05 4.98 5.85
C ALA A 5 3.06 3.87 5.41
N ALA A 6 1.85 4.24 4.99
CA ALA A 6 0.87 3.27 4.48
C ALA A 6 1.31 2.67 3.13
N ILE A 7 1.92 3.48 2.25
CA ILE A 7 2.48 3.01 0.98
C ILE A 7 3.63 2.03 1.26
N MET A 8 4.55 2.38 2.15
CA MET A 8 5.67 1.51 2.54
C MET A 8 5.18 0.19 3.15
N GLY A 9 4.18 0.24 4.03
CA GLY A 9 3.57 -0.96 4.61
C GLY A 9 3.05 -1.93 3.55
N ARG A 10 2.23 -1.44 2.62
CA ARG A 10 1.71 -2.25 1.50
C ARG A 10 2.82 -2.75 0.57
N LEU A 11 3.86 -1.95 0.36
CA LEU A 11 4.99 -2.35 -0.49
C LEU A 11 5.77 -3.52 0.12
N VAL A 12 6.11 -3.42 1.42
CA VAL A 12 6.77 -4.50 2.18
C VAL A 12 5.91 -5.75 2.20
N GLU A 13 4.62 -5.62 2.50
CA GLU A 13 3.65 -6.71 2.52
C GLU A 13 3.58 -7.43 1.16
N THR A 14 3.43 -6.67 0.07
CA THR A 14 3.40 -7.25 -1.28
C THR A 14 4.69 -7.96 -1.64
N LEU A 15 5.85 -7.35 -1.40
CA LEU A 15 7.16 -7.97 -1.70
C LEU A 15 7.44 -9.21 -0.84
N LEU A 16 6.88 -9.28 0.37
CA LEU A 16 7.07 -10.39 1.28
C LEU A 16 6.16 -11.58 0.95
N MET A 17 4.88 -11.32 0.71
CA MET A 17 3.82 -12.34 0.67
C MET A 17 3.30 -12.62 -0.75
N GLU A 18 3.24 -11.60 -1.61
CA GLU A 18 2.64 -11.70 -2.95
C GLU A 18 3.49 -10.98 -4.00
N PRO A 19 4.78 -11.32 -4.18
CA PRO A 19 5.69 -10.57 -5.06
C PRO A 19 5.22 -10.50 -6.51
N ASP A 20 4.47 -11.48 -6.99
CA ASP A 20 3.88 -11.51 -8.35
C ASP A 20 2.74 -10.48 -8.53
N GLU A 21 2.22 -9.90 -7.45
CA GLU A 21 1.21 -8.83 -7.49
C GLU A 21 1.83 -7.42 -7.55
N PHE A 22 3.16 -7.31 -7.50
CA PHE A 22 3.83 -6.00 -7.48
C PHE A 22 3.42 -5.12 -8.66
N ASP A 23 3.52 -5.60 -9.88
CA ASP A 23 3.21 -4.83 -11.09
C ASP A 23 1.72 -4.50 -11.25
N LYS A 24 0.85 -5.22 -10.52
CA LYS A 24 -0.59 -4.94 -10.49
C LYS A 24 -0.99 -3.89 -9.46
N ARG A 25 -0.14 -3.64 -8.45
CA ARG A 25 -0.39 -2.72 -7.33
C ARG A 25 0.46 -1.47 -7.38
N PHE A 26 1.66 -1.59 -7.92
CA PHE A 26 2.65 -0.52 -7.92
C PHE A 26 3.18 -0.21 -9.32
N TYR A 27 3.57 1.03 -9.47
CA TYR A 27 4.30 1.51 -10.64
C TYR A 27 5.61 2.13 -10.18
N MET A 28 6.73 1.58 -10.64
CA MET A 28 8.04 2.14 -10.33
C MET A 28 8.29 3.38 -11.18
N SER A 29 8.40 4.52 -10.52
CA SER A 29 8.68 5.80 -11.17
C SER A 29 10.06 5.81 -11.81
N ALA A 30 10.16 6.38 -13.01
CA ALA A 30 11.44 6.72 -13.61
C ALA A 30 12.09 7.95 -12.98
N CYS A 31 11.35 8.71 -12.14
CA CYS A 31 11.89 9.86 -11.43
C CYS A 31 12.83 9.44 -10.31
N ALA A 32 14.01 10.06 -10.25
CA ALA A 32 14.92 9.87 -9.12
C ALA A 32 14.33 10.42 -7.81
N THR A 33 13.57 11.51 -7.90
CA THR A 33 12.91 12.17 -6.76
C THR A 33 11.51 12.64 -7.13
N SER A 34 10.56 12.42 -6.22
CA SER A 34 9.22 13.02 -6.38
C SER A 34 9.29 14.54 -6.22
N PRO A 35 8.48 15.30 -6.99
CA PRO A 35 8.37 16.76 -6.79
C PRO A 35 7.97 17.09 -5.35
N THR A 36 8.45 18.20 -4.82
CA THR A 36 8.18 18.66 -3.45
C THR A 36 7.57 20.06 -3.42
N GLY A 37 6.96 20.43 -2.30
CA GLY A 37 6.42 21.78 -2.08
C GLY A 37 5.35 22.15 -3.11
N ASN A 38 5.36 23.43 -3.56
CA ASN A 38 4.38 23.96 -4.50
C ASN A 38 4.40 23.28 -5.88
N MET A 39 5.52 22.62 -6.26
CA MET A 39 5.60 21.88 -7.51
C MET A 39 4.71 20.62 -7.47
N VAL A 40 4.60 19.94 -6.32
CA VAL A 40 3.63 18.83 -6.15
C VAL A 40 2.22 19.33 -6.37
N THR A 41 1.87 20.46 -5.71
CA THR A 41 0.53 21.03 -5.84
C THR A 41 0.23 21.43 -7.28
N PHE A 42 1.22 22.03 -7.97
CA PHE A 42 1.07 22.37 -9.39
C PHE A 42 0.83 21.14 -10.25
N VAL A 43 1.59 20.06 -10.07
CA VAL A 43 1.46 18.82 -10.84
C VAL A 43 0.12 18.12 -10.55
N GLU A 44 -0.32 18.09 -9.30
CA GLU A 44 -1.63 17.53 -8.91
C GLU A 44 -2.79 18.34 -9.52
N ASN A 45 -2.69 19.67 -9.50
CA ASN A 45 -3.67 20.53 -10.16
C ASN A 45 -3.66 20.32 -11.68
N LEU A 46 -2.46 20.24 -12.28
CA LEU A 46 -2.31 19.99 -13.72
C LEU A 46 -2.97 18.66 -14.14
N TYR A 47 -2.82 17.62 -13.33
CA TYR A 47 -3.51 16.36 -13.54
C TYR A 47 -5.03 16.52 -13.48
N ARG A 48 -5.54 17.16 -12.43
CA ARG A 48 -6.99 17.39 -12.26
C ARG A 48 -7.57 18.19 -13.44
N GLU A 49 -6.95 19.32 -13.79
CA GLU A 49 -7.40 20.15 -14.91
C GLU A 49 -7.34 19.41 -16.26
N THR A 50 -6.39 18.47 -16.41
CA THR A 50 -6.32 17.61 -17.60
C THR A 50 -7.49 16.63 -17.64
N ILE A 51 -7.84 16.01 -16.53
CA ILE A 51 -9.02 15.11 -16.45
C ILE A 51 -10.31 15.90 -16.75
N ASP A 52 -10.48 17.07 -16.13
CA ASP A 52 -11.65 17.93 -16.32
C ASP A 52 -11.77 18.45 -17.78
N ALA A 53 -10.65 18.53 -18.48
CA ALA A 53 -10.58 18.90 -19.89
C ALA A 53 -10.66 17.70 -20.86
N THR A 54 -10.85 16.48 -20.34
CA THR A 54 -10.92 15.27 -21.17
C THR A 54 -12.38 14.91 -21.42
N ASP A 55 -12.76 14.72 -22.69
CA ASP A 55 -14.11 14.33 -23.10
C ASP A 55 -14.40 12.84 -22.83
N GLU A 56 -15.63 12.42 -23.08
CA GLU A 56 -16.08 11.03 -22.90
C GLU A 56 -15.35 10.02 -23.81
N PHE A 57 -14.67 10.49 -24.86
CA PHE A 57 -13.87 9.68 -25.79
C PHE A 57 -12.38 9.64 -25.40
N GLY A 58 -11.98 10.32 -24.31
CA GLY A 58 -10.60 10.38 -23.83
C GLY A 58 -9.73 11.44 -24.50
N ASN A 59 -10.31 12.37 -25.30
CA ASN A 59 -9.57 13.44 -25.94
C ASN A 59 -9.48 14.66 -25.04
N VAL A 60 -8.29 15.24 -24.91
CA VAL A 60 -8.10 16.50 -24.19
C VAL A 60 -8.59 17.65 -25.08
N THR A 61 -9.59 18.38 -24.61
CA THR A 61 -10.32 19.43 -25.36
C THR A 61 -9.70 20.82 -25.21
N LYS A 62 -8.78 21.02 -24.25
CA LYS A 62 -8.06 22.27 -24.01
C LYS A 62 -6.59 22.15 -24.35
N THR A 63 -5.94 23.25 -24.66
CA THR A 63 -4.50 23.30 -24.89
C THR A 63 -3.73 23.13 -23.56
N PHE A 64 -2.48 22.67 -23.64
CA PHE A 64 -1.60 22.58 -22.46
C PHE A 64 -1.44 23.94 -21.76
N GLU A 65 -1.41 25.05 -22.50
CA GLU A 65 -1.31 26.38 -21.94
C GLU A 65 -2.55 26.76 -21.09
N GLU A 66 -3.76 26.45 -21.57
CA GLU A 66 -4.99 26.71 -20.84
C GLU A 66 -5.06 25.86 -19.55
N ILE A 67 -4.75 24.56 -19.64
CA ILE A 67 -4.74 23.64 -18.52
C ILE A 67 -3.69 24.05 -17.48
N SER A 68 -2.47 24.35 -17.92
CA SER A 68 -1.38 24.71 -17.01
C SER A 68 -1.56 26.07 -16.34
N LYS A 69 -2.20 27.04 -17.01
CA LYS A 69 -2.59 28.32 -16.38
C LYS A 69 -3.63 28.13 -15.30
N ALA A 70 -4.65 27.29 -15.55
CA ALA A 70 -5.65 26.94 -14.53
C ALA A 70 -4.99 26.24 -13.32
N ALA A 71 -4.12 25.25 -13.56
CA ALA A 71 -3.39 24.54 -12.51
C ALA A 71 -2.47 25.46 -11.69
N PHE A 72 -1.89 26.48 -12.31
CA PHE A 72 -1.01 27.43 -11.65
C PHE A 72 -1.75 28.36 -10.70
N ALA A 73 -3.00 28.71 -10.96
CA ALA A 73 -3.77 29.67 -10.17
C ALA A 73 -3.83 29.30 -8.68
N ASP A 74 -3.96 28.00 -8.36
CA ASP A 74 -4.17 27.49 -7.00
C ASP A 74 -2.98 26.68 -6.44
N CYS A 75 -1.78 26.81 -7.02
CA CYS A 75 -0.63 26.01 -6.61
C CYS A 75 0.27 26.64 -5.55
N GLY A 76 -0.07 27.84 -5.06
CA GLY A 76 0.66 28.53 -3.99
C GLY A 76 1.93 29.26 -4.42
N TYR A 77 2.20 29.40 -5.72
CA TYR A 77 3.28 30.27 -6.20
C TYR A 77 2.88 31.75 -6.16
N SER A 78 3.87 32.63 -5.98
CA SER A 78 3.63 34.05 -5.78
C SER A 78 3.10 34.80 -7.02
N GLY A 79 3.17 34.20 -8.20
CA GLY A 79 2.86 34.83 -9.48
C GLY A 79 3.87 35.87 -9.95
N LYS A 80 4.97 36.09 -9.20
CA LYS A 80 5.99 37.13 -9.50
C LYS A 80 7.41 36.55 -9.45
N GLY A 81 8.32 37.12 -10.22
CA GLY A 81 9.74 36.77 -10.25
C GLY A 81 9.92 35.26 -10.51
N ASN A 82 10.71 34.59 -9.68
CA ASN A 82 10.97 33.16 -9.81
C ASN A 82 9.71 32.28 -9.62
N GLY A 83 8.63 32.81 -9.05
CA GLY A 83 7.33 32.18 -8.87
C GLY A 83 6.32 32.58 -9.94
N SER A 84 6.70 33.23 -11.03
CA SER A 84 5.81 33.53 -12.15
C SER A 84 5.47 32.28 -12.94
N TYR A 85 4.34 32.30 -13.64
CA TYR A 85 3.89 31.18 -14.47
C TYR A 85 4.97 30.72 -15.45
N GLU A 86 5.58 31.65 -16.21
CA GLU A 86 6.58 31.35 -17.23
C GLU A 86 7.81 30.66 -16.64
N ASN A 87 8.25 31.10 -15.45
CA ASN A 87 9.38 30.50 -14.76
C ASN A 87 9.06 29.13 -14.21
N ILE A 88 7.83 28.89 -13.74
CA ILE A 88 7.41 27.58 -13.25
C ILE A 88 7.26 26.61 -14.40
N ILE A 89 6.64 27.01 -15.52
CA ILE A 89 6.55 26.16 -16.73
C ILE A 89 7.94 25.82 -17.25
N LYS A 90 8.86 26.78 -17.30
CA LYS A 90 10.25 26.53 -17.72
C LYS A 90 10.97 25.52 -16.79
N LYS A 91 10.68 25.55 -15.50
CA LYS A 91 11.23 24.58 -14.53
C LYS A 91 10.55 23.21 -14.63
N PHE A 92 9.30 23.17 -15.02
CA PHE A 92 8.52 21.94 -15.17
C PHE A 92 8.92 21.17 -16.43
N ILE A 93 8.96 21.80 -17.59
CA ILE A 93 9.28 21.18 -18.87
C ILE A 93 10.69 20.58 -18.84
N GLY A 94 10.82 19.32 -19.21
CA GLY A 94 12.08 18.57 -19.21
C GLY A 94 12.61 18.17 -17.83
N SER A 95 11.83 18.35 -16.78
CA SER A 95 12.22 18.02 -15.41
C SER A 95 11.59 16.71 -14.90
N ASP A 96 12.06 16.21 -13.76
CA ASP A 96 11.45 15.10 -13.04
C ASP A 96 9.95 15.35 -12.72
N ALA A 97 9.54 16.60 -12.55
CA ALA A 97 8.14 16.94 -12.32
C ALA A 97 7.24 16.67 -13.54
N GLU A 98 7.76 16.87 -14.76
CA GLU A 98 7.03 16.50 -15.98
C GLU A 98 6.97 14.99 -16.15
N ILE A 99 8.06 14.28 -15.88
CA ILE A 99 8.09 12.82 -15.88
C ILE A 99 7.04 12.30 -14.88
N TYR A 100 7.06 12.79 -13.65
CA TYR A 100 6.10 12.44 -12.60
C TYR A 100 4.64 12.72 -13.01
N TYR A 101 4.36 13.88 -13.65
CA TYR A 101 3.04 14.19 -14.19
C TYR A 101 2.57 13.16 -15.24
N ASN A 102 3.44 12.79 -16.17
CA ASN A 102 3.11 11.79 -17.18
C ASN A 102 2.88 10.41 -16.60
N GLU A 103 3.60 10.07 -15.52
CA GLU A 103 3.44 8.82 -14.80
C GLU A 103 2.12 8.77 -14.04
N ILE A 104 1.76 9.81 -13.27
CA ILE A 104 0.50 9.81 -12.52
C ILE A 104 -0.73 9.72 -13.44
N ARG A 105 -0.64 10.22 -14.67
CA ARG A 105 -1.71 10.03 -15.67
C ARG A 105 -1.94 8.57 -16.02
N LYS A 106 -0.86 7.82 -16.20
CA LYS A 106 -0.92 6.37 -16.49
C LYS A 106 -1.35 5.56 -15.29
N VAL A 107 -0.80 5.89 -14.14
CA VAL A 107 -0.94 5.15 -12.89
C VAL A 107 -2.35 5.24 -12.33
N ARG A 108 -2.92 6.45 -12.28
CA ARG A 108 -4.29 6.64 -11.74
C ARG A 108 -5.37 6.04 -12.62
N ALA A 109 -5.14 5.95 -13.93
CA ALA A 109 -6.06 5.25 -14.83
C ALA A 109 -6.15 3.74 -14.52
N ASN A 110 -5.09 3.16 -13.92
CA ASN A 110 -5.00 1.74 -13.59
C ASN A 110 -5.06 1.46 -12.07
N ASN A 111 -5.37 2.45 -11.23
CA ASN A 111 -5.39 2.36 -9.77
C ASN A 111 -4.06 1.90 -9.14
N LEU A 112 -2.92 2.11 -9.81
CA LEU A 112 -1.61 1.75 -9.30
C LEU A 112 -1.09 2.83 -8.32
N THR A 113 -0.25 2.40 -7.38
CA THR A 113 0.48 3.31 -6.49
C THR A 113 1.88 3.58 -7.04
N VAL A 114 2.24 4.86 -7.19
CA VAL A 114 3.61 5.24 -7.62
C VAL A 114 4.58 5.05 -6.46
N VAL A 115 5.67 4.36 -6.73
CA VAL A 115 6.80 4.19 -5.82
C VAL A 115 8.10 4.55 -6.54
N THR A 116 9.10 5.01 -5.79
CA THR A 116 10.43 5.28 -6.35
C THR A 116 11.33 4.05 -6.24
N SER A 117 12.42 4.02 -6.98
CA SER A 117 13.44 2.98 -6.83
C SER A 117 14.02 2.93 -5.40
N GLN A 118 14.08 4.09 -4.73
CA GLN A 118 14.50 4.17 -3.34
C GLN A 118 13.50 3.53 -2.39
N ASP A 119 12.19 3.74 -2.60
CA ASP A 119 11.13 3.10 -1.81
C ASP A 119 11.20 1.58 -1.95
N VAL A 120 11.37 1.09 -3.18
CA VAL A 120 11.48 -0.35 -3.47
C VAL A 120 12.72 -0.94 -2.80
N THR A 121 13.89 -0.32 -2.98
CA THR A 121 15.13 -0.77 -2.31
C THR A 121 14.99 -0.79 -0.79
N HIS A 122 14.34 0.23 -0.21
CA HIS A 122 14.10 0.25 1.24
C HIS A 122 13.17 -0.89 1.69
N ALA A 123 12.11 -1.13 0.95
CA ALA A 123 11.20 -2.24 1.25
C ALA A 123 11.87 -3.62 1.08
N GLU A 124 12.70 -3.80 0.03
CA GLU A 124 13.49 -5.03 -0.17
C GLU A 124 14.45 -5.29 0.99
N ASN A 125 15.10 -4.24 1.52
CA ASN A 125 15.96 -4.35 2.69
C ASN A 125 15.17 -4.81 3.93
N ILE A 126 13.98 -4.23 4.16
CA ILE A 126 13.09 -4.66 5.26
C ILE A 126 12.70 -6.14 5.08
N VAL A 127 12.30 -6.55 3.88
CA VAL A 127 11.94 -7.95 3.58
C VAL A 127 13.15 -8.87 3.82
N SER A 128 14.35 -8.47 3.39
CA SER A 128 15.58 -9.22 3.63
C SER A 128 15.87 -9.38 5.12
N GLU A 129 15.72 -8.32 5.90
CA GLU A 129 15.88 -8.37 7.36
C GLU A 129 14.87 -9.33 8.01
N LEU A 130 13.59 -9.26 7.64
CA LEU A 130 12.56 -10.16 8.15
C LEU A 130 12.87 -11.64 7.84
N ARG A 131 13.39 -11.91 6.64
CA ARG A 131 13.73 -13.27 6.20
C ARG A 131 14.98 -13.84 6.87
N ASN A 132 15.87 -12.98 7.37
CA ASN A 132 17.13 -13.39 8.00
C ASN A 132 17.13 -13.25 9.52
N ASN A 133 16.22 -12.48 10.10
CA ASN A 133 16.13 -12.27 11.54
C ASN A 133 15.73 -13.57 12.27
N PHE A 134 16.43 -13.90 13.35
CA PHE A 134 16.21 -15.13 14.10
C PHE A 134 14.78 -15.25 14.68
N ALA A 135 14.11 -14.12 14.96
CA ALA A 135 12.78 -14.10 15.54
C ALA A 135 11.65 -14.26 14.49
N THR A 136 11.92 -13.95 13.22
CA THR A 136 10.88 -13.92 12.18
C THR A 136 11.09 -14.90 11.04
N LYS A 137 12.35 -15.32 10.78
CA LYS A 137 12.71 -16.16 9.63
C LYS A 137 11.90 -17.46 9.52
N ASP A 138 11.61 -18.10 10.65
CA ASP A 138 10.91 -19.39 10.68
C ASP A 138 9.40 -19.22 10.41
N ILE A 139 8.88 -18.00 10.50
CA ILE A 139 7.49 -17.64 10.17
C ILE A 139 7.40 -17.17 8.71
N VAL A 140 8.25 -16.19 8.34
CA VAL A 140 8.14 -15.54 7.04
C VAL A 140 8.64 -16.38 5.88
N ASN A 141 9.59 -17.30 6.12
CA ASN A 141 10.12 -18.21 5.11
C ASN A 141 9.40 -19.55 5.04
N LEU A 142 8.40 -19.77 5.92
CA LEU A 142 7.67 -21.04 5.91
C LEU A 142 6.85 -21.15 4.62
N VAL A 143 6.94 -22.31 3.99
CA VAL A 143 6.23 -22.65 2.76
C VAL A 143 5.36 -23.89 2.97
N ASN A 144 4.40 -24.09 2.07
CA ASN A 144 3.56 -25.28 2.07
C ASN A 144 4.40 -26.55 2.03
N SER A 145 4.01 -27.53 2.84
CA SER A 145 4.64 -28.85 2.96
C SER A 145 3.62 -29.89 3.44
N SER A 146 4.04 -31.14 3.62
CA SER A 146 3.18 -32.16 4.23
C SER A 146 2.81 -31.86 5.69
N ARG A 147 3.61 -31.03 6.38
CA ARG A 147 3.35 -30.63 7.76
C ARG A 147 2.61 -29.28 7.86
N TYR A 148 2.87 -28.35 6.96
CA TYR A 148 2.36 -26.99 7.06
C TYR A 148 1.55 -26.57 5.85
N SER A 149 0.38 -25.96 6.09
CA SER A 149 -0.28 -25.10 5.12
C SER A 149 -0.06 -23.64 5.49
N VAL A 150 0.37 -22.86 4.51
CA VAL A 150 0.65 -21.43 4.65
C VAL A 150 -0.29 -20.66 3.73
N TYR A 151 -1.05 -19.76 4.30
CA TYR A 151 -2.00 -18.91 3.59
C TYR A 151 -1.55 -17.47 3.75
N ASP A 152 -1.22 -16.81 2.66
CA ASP A 152 -0.96 -15.37 2.61
C ASP A 152 -2.25 -14.67 2.20
N GLN A 153 -2.57 -13.53 2.84
CA GLN A 153 -3.79 -12.73 2.62
C GLN A 153 -5.08 -13.55 2.75
N LEU A 154 -5.17 -14.41 3.79
CA LEU A 154 -6.34 -15.27 3.99
C LEU A 154 -7.57 -14.44 4.36
N GLN A 155 -8.58 -14.47 3.50
CA GLN A 155 -9.87 -13.85 3.73
C GLN A 155 -10.85 -14.83 4.36
N VAL A 156 -11.47 -14.42 5.47
CA VAL A 156 -12.52 -15.17 6.15
C VAL A 156 -13.75 -14.27 6.28
N GLU A 157 -14.89 -14.74 5.80
CA GLU A 157 -16.14 -14.01 5.80
C GLU A 157 -17.24 -14.76 6.57
N GLY A 158 -18.22 -14.01 7.09
CA GLY A 158 -19.43 -14.57 7.66
C GLY A 158 -19.27 -15.18 9.05
N TYR A 159 -18.18 -14.92 9.74
CA TYR A 159 -18.07 -15.31 11.15
C TYR A 159 -18.74 -14.29 12.05
N GLU A 160 -19.27 -14.75 13.17
CA GLU A 160 -20.07 -13.96 14.09
C GLU A 160 -19.30 -13.66 15.40
N VAL A 161 -19.36 -12.43 15.85
CA VAL A 161 -18.89 -12.00 17.16
C VAL A 161 -19.95 -11.09 17.78
N ASP A 162 -20.44 -11.43 18.95
CA ASP A 162 -21.43 -10.67 19.72
C ASP A 162 -22.70 -10.31 18.90
N GLY A 163 -23.18 -11.24 18.05
CA GLY A 163 -24.37 -11.05 17.22
C GLY A 163 -24.14 -10.24 15.95
N HIS A 164 -22.90 -9.92 15.61
CA HIS A 164 -22.52 -9.20 14.41
C HIS A 164 -21.70 -10.06 13.47
N LEU A 165 -21.99 -9.99 12.17
CA LEU A 165 -21.22 -10.67 11.12
C LEU A 165 -19.99 -9.83 10.75
N PHE A 166 -18.86 -10.50 10.64
CA PHE A 166 -17.58 -9.90 10.30
C PHE A 166 -16.95 -10.56 9.07
N LYS A 167 -16.01 -9.82 8.51
CA LYS A 167 -15.06 -10.24 7.49
C LYS A 167 -13.67 -9.80 7.93
N SER A 168 -12.69 -10.68 7.86
CA SER A 168 -11.27 -10.38 8.11
C SER A 168 -10.41 -10.86 6.96
N MET A 169 -9.31 -10.14 6.74
CA MET A 169 -8.20 -10.56 5.90
C MET A 169 -6.96 -10.57 6.78
N MET A 170 -6.33 -11.73 6.92
CA MET A 170 -5.15 -11.95 7.75
C MET A 170 -3.93 -12.04 6.85
N ASP A 171 -2.87 -11.31 7.19
CA ASP A 171 -1.69 -11.18 6.33
C ASP A 171 -1.02 -12.55 6.09
N LYS A 172 -0.87 -13.35 7.14
CA LYS A 172 -0.37 -14.73 7.04
C LYS A 172 -1.06 -15.62 8.06
N VAL A 173 -1.42 -16.82 7.64
CA VAL A 173 -1.95 -17.87 8.54
C VAL A 173 -1.16 -19.14 8.32
N ILE A 174 -0.73 -19.77 9.39
CA ILE A 174 0.01 -21.05 9.35
C ILE A 174 -0.79 -22.10 10.08
N ALA A 175 -1.08 -23.21 9.39
CA ALA A 175 -1.65 -24.41 9.98
C ALA A 175 -0.57 -25.49 10.08
N ASP A 176 -0.35 -26.04 11.28
CA ASP A 176 0.49 -27.21 11.53
C ASP A 176 -0.38 -28.47 11.59
N HIS A 177 -0.29 -29.28 10.57
CA HIS A 177 -1.09 -30.51 10.44
C HIS A 177 -0.69 -31.61 11.44
N GLN A 178 0.54 -31.56 11.94
CA GLN A 178 1.03 -32.52 12.94
C GLN A 178 0.50 -32.18 14.32
N GLU A 179 0.61 -30.89 14.71
CA GLU A 179 0.15 -30.43 16.03
C GLU A 179 -1.36 -30.09 16.04
N LYS A 180 -2.00 -30.05 14.88
CA LYS A 180 -3.40 -29.62 14.73
C LYS A 180 -3.63 -28.22 15.28
N THR A 181 -2.75 -27.30 14.96
CA THR A 181 -2.83 -25.89 15.37
C THR A 181 -2.92 -24.95 14.16
N ILE A 182 -3.57 -23.83 14.34
CA ILE A 182 -3.65 -22.75 13.36
C ILE A 182 -3.32 -21.43 14.04
N GLN A 183 -2.46 -20.62 13.43
CA GLN A 183 -2.04 -19.35 14.00
C GLN A 183 -2.03 -18.23 12.95
N PRO A 184 -2.78 -17.12 13.18
CA PRO A 184 -2.71 -15.93 12.36
C PRO A 184 -1.53 -15.05 12.77
N TYR A 185 -0.94 -14.39 11.78
CA TYR A 185 0.09 -13.38 11.93
C TYR A 185 -0.32 -12.12 11.18
N ASP A 186 0.11 -10.98 11.68
CA ASP A 186 -0.18 -9.67 11.11
C ASP A 186 1.09 -8.84 11.06
N LEU A 187 1.35 -8.22 9.90
CA LEU A 187 2.52 -7.40 9.65
C LEU A 187 2.20 -5.93 9.90
N LYS A 188 2.96 -5.28 10.76
CA LYS A 188 2.80 -3.86 11.04
C LYS A 188 4.07 -3.09 10.71
N CYS A 189 3.93 -2.12 9.82
CA CYS A 189 4.96 -1.12 9.58
C CYS A 189 4.80 0.03 10.58
N THR A 190 5.86 0.32 11.33
CA THR A 190 5.91 1.44 12.26
C THR A 190 7.21 2.23 12.09
N TRP A 191 7.17 3.52 12.39
CA TRP A 191 8.35 4.39 12.41
C TRP A 191 9.23 4.17 13.65
N SER A 192 8.67 3.57 14.74
CA SER A 192 9.39 3.25 15.97
C SER A 192 8.83 1.97 16.58
N VAL A 193 9.68 0.95 16.68
CA VAL A 193 9.35 -0.33 17.31
C VAL A 193 9.20 -0.16 18.82
N GLU A 194 9.99 0.73 19.43
CA GLU A 194 9.98 1.00 20.86
C GLU A 194 8.62 1.55 21.34
N ASN A 195 7.95 2.33 20.49
CA ASN A 195 6.64 2.92 20.78
C ASN A 195 5.47 2.07 20.30
N PHE A 196 5.73 0.88 19.75
CA PHE A 196 4.70 0.02 19.15
C PHE A 196 3.57 -0.30 20.12
N TYR A 197 3.90 -0.62 21.39
CA TYR A 197 2.90 -0.96 22.40
C TYR A 197 1.94 0.20 22.68
N GLU A 198 2.46 1.40 22.89
CA GLU A 198 1.63 2.58 23.17
C GLU A 198 0.83 3.02 21.94
N GLU A 199 1.48 3.10 20.79
CA GLU A 199 0.86 3.62 19.58
C GLU A 199 -0.12 2.62 18.94
N TYR A 200 0.32 1.38 18.67
CA TYR A 200 -0.51 0.40 17.96
C TYR A 200 -1.40 -0.40 18.88
N TYR A 201 -0.86 -0.93 19.98
CA TYR A 201 -1.64 -1.79 20.86
C TYR A 201 -2.68 -0.99 21.66
N LEU A 202 -2.27 0.07 22.34
CA LEU A 202 -3.18 0.87 23.17
C LEU A 202 -3.97 1.91 22.37
N TYR A 203 -3.28 2.81 21.66
CA TYR A 203 -3.96 3.94 21.00
C TYR A 203 -4.77 3.50 19.79
N ARG A 204 -4.19 2.72 18.86
CA ARG A 204 -4.87 2.18 17.68
C ARG A 204 -5.66 0.91 17.96
N ARG A 205 -5.61 0.40 19.19
CA ARG A 205 -6.38 -0.76 19.65
C ARG A 205 -6.15 -2.03 18.80
N ALA A 206 -4.91 -2.32 18.44
CA ALA A 206 -4.57 -3.48 17.64
C ALA A 206 -5.02 -4.82 18.27
N TYR A 207 -5.24 -4.86 19.59
CA TYR A 207 -5.83 -6.00 20.27
C TYR A 207 -7.25 -6.35 19.77
N ILE A 208 -8.02 -5.38 19.25
CA ILE A 208 -9.34 -5.66 18.65
C ILE A 208 -9.15 -6.45 17.35
N GLN A 209 -8.17 -6.10 16.53
CA GLN A 209 -7.84 -6.83 15.32
C GLN A 209 -7.41 -8.27 15.65
N ALA A 210 -6.51 -8.45 16.64
CA ALA A 210 -6.09 -9.76 17.11
C ALA A 210 -7.27 -10.61 17.61
N TYR A 211 -8.21 -9.99 18.35
CA TYR A 211 -9.44 -10.63 18.80
C TYR A 211 -10.32 -11.09 17.62
N LEU A 212 -10.52 -10.24 16.62
CA LEU A 212 -11.28 -10.60 15.42
C LEU A 212 -10.59 -11.72 14.63
N TYR A 213 -9.26 -11.71 14.52
CA TYR A 213 -8.50 -12.79 13.87
C TYR A 213 -8.64 -14.11 14.59
N TYR A 214 -8.66 -14.10 15.93
CA TYR A 214 -8.96 -15.31 16.71
C TYR A 214 -10.34 -15.89 16.35
N TYR A 215 -11.37 -15.06 16.26
CA TYR A 215 -12.72 -15.54 15.89
C TYR A 215 -12.80 -15.98 14.43
N ALA A 216 -12.13 -15.31 13.52
CA ALA A 216 -12.05 -15.71 12.12
C ALA A 216 -11.38 -17.07 11.98
N THR A 217 -10.23 -17.30 12.63
CA THR A 217 -9.56 -18.62 12.62
C THR A 217 -10.39 -19.69 13.32
N LYS A 218 -11.02 -19.35 14.44
CA LYS A 218 -11.91 -20.28 15.15
C LYS A 218 -13.12 -20.67 14.30
N HIS A 219 -13.67 -19.77 13.49
CA HIS A 219 -14.73 -20.11 12.54
C HIS A 219 -14.30 -21.21 11.58
N LEU A 220 -13.09 -21.12 11.01
CA LEU A 220 -12.54 -22.15 10.14
C LEU A 220 -12.35 -23.52 10.84
N THR A 221 -12.03 -23.51 12.13
CA THR A 221 -11.82 -24.75 12.90
C THR A 221 -13.10 -25.39 13.39
N LEU A 222 -14.22 -24.71 13.32
CA LEU A 222 -15.55 -25.23 13.68
C LEU A 222 -16.39 -25.63 12.47
N ASP A 223 -16.00 -25.25 11.25
CA ASP A 223 -16.68 -25.65 10.02
C ASP A 223 -16.26 -27.07 9.63
N GLU A 224 -17.20 -28.02 9.70
CA GLU A 224 -16.97 -29.43 9.33
C GLU A 224 -16.56 -29.65 7.87
N ASN A 225 -16.80 -28.67 6.99
CA ASN A 225 -16.37 -28.70 5.60
C ASN A 225 -14.96 -28.09 5.39
N SER A 226 -14.38 -27.47 6.43
CA SER A 226 -13.04 -26.93 6.38
C SER A 226 -11.97 -28.01 6.53
N GLU A 227 -10.90 -27.93 5.76
CA GLU A 227 -9.71 -28.80 5.95
C GLU A 227 -9.03 -28.56 7.32
N LEU A 228 -9.37 -27.45 7.99
CA LEU A 228 -8.85 -27.06 9.31
C LEU A 228 -9.81 -27.43 10.45
N TYR A 229 -10.85 -28.19 10.17
CA TYR A 229 -11.80 -28.65 11.19
C TYR A 229 -11.12 -29.37 12.35
N GLY A 230 -11.47 -28.95 13.57
CA GLY A 230 -10.92 -29.54 14.80
C GLY A 230 -9.50 -29.06 15.17
N TYR A 231 -8.94 -28.08 14.45
CA TYR A 231 -7.66 -27.49 14.86
C TYR A 231 -7.85 -26.54 16.05
N THR A 232 -6.78 -26.34 16.82
CA THR A 232 -6.72 -25.38 17.93
C THR A 232 -6.11 -24.06 17.44
N VAL A 233 -6.74 -22.93 17.82
CA VAL A 233 -6.26 -21.58 17.52
C VAL A 233 -5.32 -21.11 18.60
#